data_86e19e1e445de56622eeb92aed527c94
#
_entry.id   86e19e1e445de56622eeb92aed527c94
#
_cell.length_a   1.000
_cell.length_b   1.000
_cell.length_c   1.000
_cell.angle_alpha   90.00
_cell.angle_beta   90.00
_cell.angle_gamma   90.00
#
_symmetry.space_group_name_H-M   'P 1'
#
loop_
_entity.id
_entity.type
_entity.pdbx_description
1 polymer ?
#
loop_
_entity_poly.entity_id
_entity_poly.type
_entity_poly.pdbx_seq_one_letter_code
_entity_poly.pdbx_strand_id
1 'polypeptide(L)'
;MGATNLYKGQMTREDAEERLAGLAGRIGIKPAAIKARRAKGQGMRLGFVIGGVVVERVCTSQPTIDGNLACLVLWLNDLVINVERGIETFSEAFYNEGARLITATDVKIKVKPYSGTKTVQESLATIQKSLLRLGLSRDQVKLKWDAGREAQIRIKLPSGRVVQKVSVQQADARRNVAALALWLQVRAKNYERGIEIEMDRLFAANLLPASKA
;
A
#
# COMPACT_ATOMS: atom_id res chain seq x y z
N MET A 1 -1.02 -7.27 -20.24
CA MET A 1 -0.99 -7.93 -18.90
C MET A 1 0.45 -7.97 -18.45
N GLY A 2 0.80 -7.24 -17.38
CA GLY A 2 2.14 -7.29 -16.80
C GLY A 2 2.40 -8.69 -16.23
N ALA A 3 3.62 -9.20 -16.41
CA ALA A 3 4.00 -10.49 -15.84
C ALA A 3 3.92 -10.40 -14.32
N THR A 4 3.08 -11.23 -13.71
CA THR A 4 3.00 -11.36 -12.25
C THR A 4 4.35 -11.89 -11.75
N ASN A 5 5.04 -11.11 -10.92
CA ASN A 5 6.28 -11.60 -10.31
C ASN A 5 5.96 -12.70 -9.29
N LEU A 6 6.39 -13.90 -9.61
CA LEU A 6 6.27 -15.03 -8.70
C LEU A 6 7.08 -14.76 -7.43
N TYR A 7 6.47 -15.00 -6.28
CA TYR A 7 7.16 -14.95 -5.01
C TYR A 7 8.22 -16.07 -4.94
N LYS A 8 9.49 -15.67 -4.87
CA LYS A 8 10.64 -16.60 -4.83
C LYS A 8 11.14 -16.89 -3.42
N GLY A 9 10.51 -16.31 -2.40
CA GLY A 9 10.90 -16.52 -1.00
C GLY A 9 10.41 -17.89 -0.46
N GLN A 10 11.10 -18.36 0.58
CA GLN A 10 10.75 -19.59 1.29
C GLN A 10 10.08 -19.25 2.63
N MET A 11 8.96 -18.55 2.60
CA MET A 11 8.19 -18.32 3.82
C MET A 11 7.33 -19.56 4.10
N THR A 12 7.58 -20.24 5.19
CA THR A 12 6.71 -21.33 5.64
C THR A 12 5.38 -20.77 6.15
N ARG A 13 4.42 -21.65 6.33
CA ARG A 13 3.14 -21.27 6.94
C ARG A 13 3.31 -20.76 8.37
N GLU A 14 4.18 -21.39 9.14
CA GLU A 14 4.50 -21.00 10.53
C GLU A 14 5.13 -19.61 10.58
N ASP A 15 6.12 -19.33 9.72
CA ASP A 15 6.72 -18.00 9.60
C ASP A 15 5.66 -16.92 9.24
N ALA A 16 4.73 -17.28 8.37
CA ALA A 16 3.65 -16.37 7.96
C ALA A 16 2.69 -16.06 9.12
N GLU A 17 2.30 -17.08 9.89
CA GLU A 17 1.41 -16.94 11.04
C GLU A 17 2.08 -16.13 12.16
N GLU A 18 3.37 -16.36 12.45
CA GLU A 18 4.15 -15.59 13.41
C GLU A 18 4.25 -14.11 12.99
N ARG A 19 4.58 -13.85 11.72
CA ARG A 19 4.63 -12.47 11.19
C ARG A 19 3.28 -11.78 11.25
N LEU A 20 2.18 -12.47 10.93
CA LEU A 20 0.84 -11.93 11.05
C LEU A 20 0.50 -11.57 12.49
N ALA A 21 0.87 -12.40 13.46
CA ALA A 21 0.69 -12.10 14.88
C ALA A 21 1.46 -10.84 15.32
N GLY A 22 2.72 -10.71 14.90
CA GLY A 22 3.52 -9.52 15.14
C GLY A 22 2.92 -8.26 14.50
N LEU A 23 2.45 -8.36 13.24
CA LEU A 23 1.80 -7.26 12.53
C LEU A 23 0.48 -6.85 13.20
N ALA A 24 -0.31 -7.82 13.68
CA ALA A 24 -1.53 -7.56 14.45
C ALA A 24 -1.27 -6.66 15.66
N GLY A 25 -0.24 -7.00 16.44
CA GLY A 25 0.15 -6.19 17.61
C GLY A 25 0.54 -4.75 17.22
N ARG A 26 1.23 -4.57 16.10
CA ARG A 26 1.64 -3.24 15.61
C ARG A 26 0.46 -2.36 15.20
N ILE A 27 -0.61 -2.93 14.69
CA ILE A 27 -1.83 -2.20 14.33
C ILE A 27 -2.91 -2.24 15.42
N GLY A 28 -2.56 -2.72 16.61
CA GLY A 28 -3.44 -2.68 17.78
C GLY A 28 -4.60 -3.66 17.77
N ILE A 29 -4.51 -4.73 16.99
CA ILE A 29 -5.51 -5.82 16.98
C ILE A 29 -4.94 -7.08 17.64
N LYS A 30 -5.83 -7.87 18.23
CA LYS A 30 -5.44 -9.17 18.80
C LYS A 30 -5.01 -10.11 17.68
N PRO A 31 -3.91 -10.87 17.83
CA PRO A 31 -3.45 -11.82 16.81
C PRO A 31 -4.55 -12.77 16.32
N ALA A 32 -5.39 -13.28 17.21
CA ALA A 32 -6.52 -14.14 16.87
C ALA A 32 -7.61 -13.48 16.02
N ALA A 33 -7.60 -12.16 15.88
CA ALA A 33 -8.55 -11.42 15.04
C ALA A 33 -8.13 -11.38 13.57
N ILE A 34 -6.84 -11.63 13.26
CA ILE A 34 -6.37 -11.80 11.88
C ILE A 34 -6.57 -13.27 11.48
N LYS A 35 -7.31 -13.49 10.41
CA LYS A 35 -7.61 -14.84 9.92
C LYS A 35 -7.14 -15.01 8.48
N ALA A 36 -6.22 -15.94 8.28
CA ALA A 36 -5.85 -16.43 6.97
C ALA A 36 -6.67 -17.70 6.64
N ARG A 37 -7.35 -17.70 5.49
CA ARG A 37 -8.20 -18.82 5.05
C ARG A 37 -7.93 -19.13 3.59
N ARG A 38 -8.18 -20.38 3.19
CA ARG A 38 -8.16 -20.76 1.77
C ARG A 38 -9.23 -20.00 1.00
N ALA A 39 -8.89 -19.55 -0.20
CA ALA A 39 -9.78 -19.06 -1.22
C ALA A 39 -9.88 -20.10 -2.35
N LYS A 40 -10.54 -19.77 -3.45
CA LYS A 40 -10.70 -20.67 -4.60
C LYS A 40 -9.32 -21.11 -5.15
N GLY A 41 -9.18 -22.38 -5.45
CA GLY A 41 -7.94 -23.00 -5.97
C GLY A 41 -6.82 -22.95 -4.94
N GLN A 42 -5.66 -22.44 -5.35
CA GLN A 42 -4.48 -22.24 -4.49
C GLN A 42 -4.50 -20.88 -3.79
N GLY A 43 -5.60 -20.11 -3.92
CA GLY A 43 -5.71 -18.78 -3.35
C GLY A 43 -5.74 -18.77 -1.82
N MET A 44 -5.30 -17.65 -1.27
CA MET A 44 -5.41 -17.33 0.15
C MET A 44 -6.16 -16.01 0.33
N ARG A 45 -6.89 -15.92 1.44
CA ARG A 45 -7.63 -14.76 1.90
C ARG A 45 -7.14 -14.38 3.27
N LEU A 46 -6.82 -13.10 3.47
CA LEU A 46 -6.51 -12.52 4.77
C LEU A 46 -7.62 -11.56 5.14
N GLY A 47 -8.20 -11.73 6.33
CA GLY A 47 -9.27 -10.87 6.83
C GLY A 47 -9.11 -10.52 8.29
N PHE A 48 -9.49 -9.30 8.66
CA PHE A 48 -9.55 -8.83 10.04
C PHE A 48 -10.54 -7.67 10.17
N VAL A 49 -10.94 -7.38 11.40
CA VAL A 49 -11.81 -6.23 11.72
C VAL A 49 -11.01 -5.22 12.51
N ILE A 50 -11.10 -3.96 12.13
CA ILE A 50 -10.46 -2.86 12.82
C ILE A 50 -11.36 -1.61 12.79
N GLY A 51 -11.60 -1.00 13.96
CA GLY A 51 -12.53 0.13 14.07
C GLY A 51 -13.94 -0.17 13.54
N GLY A 52 -14.39 -1.41 13.61
CA GLY A 52 -15.67 -1.85 13.04
C GLY A 52 -15.68 -2.04 11.53
N VAL A 53 -14.55 -1.83 10.85
CA VAL A 53 -14.38 -2.03 9.41
C VAL A 53 -13.78 -3.40 9.13
N VAL A 54 -14.40 -4.16 8.23
CA VAL A 54 -13.86 -5.42 7.72
C VAL A 54 -12.82 -5.11 6.65
N VAL A 55 -11.58 -5.49 6.90
CA VAL A 55 -10.50 -5.47 5.92
C VAL A 55 -10.31 -6.88 5.39
N GLU A 56 -10.40 -7.04 4.08
CA GLU A 56 -10.19 -8.32 3.44
C GLU A 56 -9.35 -8.16 2.17
N ARG A 57 -8.41 -9.08 1.97
CA ARG A 57 -7.63 -9.17 0.73
C ARG A 57 -7.47 -10.63 0.33
N VAL A 58 -7.45 -10.85 -0.98
CA VAL A 58 -7.29 -12.17 -1.59
C VAL A 58 -6.06 -12.12 -2.50
N CYS A 59 -5.26 -13.16 -2.44
CA CYS A 59 -4.17 -13.41 -3.37
C CYS A 59 -4.37 -14.77 -4.03
N THR A 60 -4.37 -14.80 -5.36
CA THR A 60 -4.52 -16.00 -6.19
C THR A 60 -3.45 -16.10 -7.27
N SER A 61 -2.50 -15.17 -7.27
CA SER A 61 -1.52 -14.97 -8.34
C SER A 61 -0.30 -15.88 -8.24
N GLN A 62 -0.10 -16.52 -7.09
CA GLN A 62 1.03 -17.40 -6.88
C GLN A 62 0.63 -18.87 -7.12
N PRO A 63 1.56 -19.73 -7.58
CA PRO A 63 1.27 -21.12 -7.91
C PRO A 63 1.01 -22.00 -6.67
N THR A 64 1.34 -21.52 -5.46
CA THR A 64 1.20 -22.27 -4.22
C THR A 64 0.41 -21.51 -3.18
N ILE A 65 -0.21 -22.23 -2.24
CA ILE A 65 -0.92 -21.67 -1.08
C ILE A 65 0.03 -20.81 -0.25
N ASP A 66 1.22 -21.32 0.04
CA ASP A 66 2.21 -20.61 0.87
C ASP A 66 2.73 -19.36 0.17
N GLY A 67 2.91 -19.38 -1.15
CA GLY A 67 3.25 -18.20 -1.95
C GLY A 67 2.16 -17.14 -1.88
N ASN A 68 0.90 -17.52 -1.97
CA ASN A 68 -0.23 -16.59 -1.85
C ASN A 68 -0.35 -16.03 -0.42
N LEU A 69 -0.13 -16.84 0.60
CA LEU A 69 -0.11 -16.38 1.99
C LEU A 69 1.05 -15.41 2.24
N ALA A 70 2.26 -15.75 1.77
CA ALA A 70 3.43 -14.89 1.88
C ALA A 70 3.21 -13.51 1.22
N CYS A 71 2.57 -13.46 0.05
CA CYS A 71 2.23 -12.20 -0.59
C CYS A 71 1.29 -11.34 0.27
N LEU A 72 0.28 -11.94 0.92
CA LEU A 72 -0.62 -11.23 1.82
C LEU A 72 0.08 -10.71 3.09
N VAL A 73 1.00 -11.50 3.66
CA VAL A 73 1.83 -11.06 4.79
C VAL A 73 2.70 -9.85 4.40
N LEU A 74 3.36 -9.92 3.25
CA LEU A 74 4.18 -8.82 2.73
C LEU A 74 3.35 -7.57 2.41
N TRP A 75 2.14 -7.75 1.86
CA TRP A 75 1.19 -6.65 1.65
C TRP A 75 0.87 -5.95 2.98
N LEU A 76 0.46 -6.70 4.00
CA LEU A 76 0.11 -6.13 5.30
C LEU A 76 1.32 -5.44 5.94
N ASN A 77 2.50 -6.06 5.89
CA ASN A 77 3.73 -5.48 6.42
C ASN A 77 4.08 -4.14 5.76
N ASP A 78 4.01 -4.06 4.44
CA ASP A 78 4.32 -2.84 3.69
C ASP A 78 3.34 -1.71 4.06
N LEU A 79 2.05 -2.02 4.25
CA LEU A 79 1.05 -1.03 4.68
C LEU A 79 1.26 -0.57 6.13
N VAL A 80 1.50 -1.50 7.04
CA VAL A 80 1.79 -1.17 8.46
C VAL A 80 3.00 -0.25 8.55
N ILE A 81 4.08 -0.54 7.83
CA ILE A 81 5.27 0.31 7.80
C ILE A 81 4.95 1.71 7.26
N ASN A 82 4.13 1.84 6.23
CA ASN A 82 3.73 3.14 5.70
C ASN A 82 2.93 3.96 6.71
N VAL A 83 2.02 3.33 7.44
CA VAL A 83 1.24 4.00 8.49
C VAL A 83 2.15 4.42 9.65
N GLU A 84 3.02 3.55 10.13
CA GLU A 84 3.97 3.86 11.21
C GLU A 84 4.92 5.02 10.85
N ARG A 85 5.27 5.14 9.58
CA ARG A 85 6.12 6.25 9.08
C ARG A 85 5.34 7.52 8.77
N GLY A 86 4.02 7.53 8.94
CA GLY A 86 3.17 8.67 8.57
C GLY A 86 3.15 8.95 7.06
N ILE A 87 3.44 7.94 6.23
CA ILE A 87 3.35 8.05 4.77
C ILE A 87 1.90 7.92 4.30
N GLU A 88 1.14 7.07 4.98
CA GLU A 88 -0.30 6.89 4.79
C GLU A 88 -1.02 7.02 6.12
N THR A 89 -2.25 7.54 6.08
CA THR A 89 -3.17 7.37 7.19
C THR A 89 -3.66 5.92 7.22
N PHE A 90 -4.20 5.50 8.35
CA PHE A 90 -4.77 4.16 8.47
C PHE A 90 -5.92 3.94 7.48
N SER A 91 -6.78 4.95 7.30
CA SER A 91 -7.89 4.91 6.33
C SER A 91 -7.41 4.77 4.89
N GLU A 92 -6.30 5.43 4.51
CA GLU A 92 -5.73 5.29 3.17
C GLU A 92 -5.12 3.91 2.93
N ALA A 93 -4.40 3.38 3.95
CA ALA A 93 -3.71 2.09 3.84
C ALA A 93 -4.70 0.92 3.72
N PHE A 94 -5.80 0.97 4.47
CA PHE A 94 -6.80 -0.09 4.57
C PHE A 94 -8.15 0.30 3.96
N TYR A 95 -8.14 1.21 2.99
CA TYR A 95 -9.34 1.62 2.30
C TYR A 95 -10.08 0.42 1.69
N ASN A 96 -11.38 0.36 1.96
CA ASN A 96 -12.28 -0.58 1.33
C ASN A 96 -13.48 0.20 0.77
N GLU A 97 -13.77 0.04 -0.52
CA GLU A 97 -14.85 0.75 -1.19
C GLU A 97 -16.19 0.46 -0.47
N GLY A 98 -16.88 1.52 -0.05
CA GLY A 98 -18.13 1.43 0.72
C GLY A 98 -17.98 1.26 2.23
N ALA A 99 -16.75 1.17 2.75
CA ALA A 99 -16.53 1.08 4.19
C ALA A 99 -16.48 2.47 4.85
N ARG A 100 -16.96 2.52 6.09
CA ARG A 100 -16.80 3.69 6.96
C ARG A 100 -15.30 4.02 7.11
N LEU A 101 -14.97 5.30 7.04
CA LEU A 101 -13.61 5.77 7.30
C LEU A 101 -13.17 5.29 8.71
N ILE A 102 -12.06 4.57 8.76
CA ILE A 102 -11.43 4.20 10.02
C ILE A 102 -10.80 5.46 10.59
N THR A 103 -11.26 5.92 11.75
CA THR A 103 -10.72 7.10 12.38
C THR A 103 -9.45 6.77 13.18
N ALA A 104 -8.58 7.76 13.37
CA ALA A 104 -7.36 7.58 14.17
C ALA A 104 -7.63 7.17 15.64
N THR A 105 -8.85 7.40 16.13
CA THR A 105 -9.31 6.97 17.45
C THR A 105 -9.51 5.45 17.55
N ASP A 106 -9.75 4.79 16.43
CA ASP A 106 -10.01 3.36 16.40
C ASP A 106 -8.73 2.50 16.45
N VAL A 107 -7.56 3.14 16.26
CA VAL A 107 -6.29 2.43 16.13
C VAL A 107 -5.16 3.22 16.80
N LYS A 108 -4.50 2.58 17.78
CA LYS A 108 -3.34 3.16 18.48
C LYS A 108 -2.04 2.75 17.78
N ILE A 109 -1.72 3.39 16.65
CA ILE A 109 -0.42 3.23 16.03
C ILE A 109 0.50 4.37 16.43
N LYS A 110 1.70 4.03 16.89
CA LYS A 110 2.74 5.01 17.18
C LYS A 110 3.42 5.43 15.88
N VAL A 111 3.05 6.61 15.37
CA VAL A 111 3.69 7.17 14.17
C VAL A 111 5.09 7.65 14.51
N LYS A 112 6.08 7.17 13.74
CA LYS A 112 7.45 7.67 13.73
C LYS A 112 7.72 8.26 12.35
N PRO A 113 7.90 9.60 12.23
CA PRO A 113 8.15 10.21 10.93
C PRO A 113 9.34 9.57 10.21
N TYR A 114 9.25 9.49 8.89
CA TYR A 114 10.30 8.92 8.06
C TYR A 114 11.61 9.70 8.22
N SER A 115 12.62 9.03 8.71
CA SER A 115 13.97 9.58 8.98
C SER A 115 15.00 9.24 7.90
N GLY A 116 14.58 8.69 6.77
CA GLY A 116 15.48 8.25 5.71
C GLY A 116 16.29 9.39 5.07
N THR A 117 17.46 9.04 4.59
CA THR A 117 18.46 9.98 4.03
C THR A 117 18.41 10.10 2.51
N LYS A 118 17.44 9.46 1.84
CA LYS A 118 17.31 9.50 0.37
C LYS A 118 17.30 10.92 -0.15
N THR A 119 18.11 11.16 -1.18
CA THR A 119 18.09 12.40 -1.93
C THR A 119 16.80 12.52 -2.74
N VAL A 120 16.49 13.73 -3.23
CA VAL A 120 15.37 13.94 -4.16
C VAL A 120 15.57 13.11 -5.43
N GLN A 121 16.79 13.04 -5.97
CA GLN A 121 17.11 12.28 -7.18
C GLN A 121 16.84 10.78 -7.01
N GLU A 122 17.28 10.17 -5.89
CA GLU A 122 17.00 8.77 -5.58
C GLU A 122 15.50 8.50 -5.41
N SER A 123 14.78 9.46 -4.86
CA SER A 123 13.32 9.39 -4.71
C SER A 123 12.62 9.46 -6.07
N LEU A 124 13.07 10.36 -6.96
CA LEU A 124 12.56 10.46 -8.33
C LEU A 124 12.85 9.17 -9.13
N ALA A 125 14.05 8.61 -9.01
CA ALA A 125 14.36 7.32 -9.63
C ALA A 125 13.45 6.19 -9.11
N THR A 126 13.15 6.19 -7.80
CA THR A 126 12.22 5.22 -7.19
C THR A 126 10.80 5.40 -7.74
N ILE A 127 10.33 6.64 -7.89
CA ILE A 127 9.03 6.95 -8.51
C ILE A 127 8.99 6.42 -9.94
N GLN A 128 9.99 6.76 -10.76
CA GLN A 128 10.07 6.33 -12.15
C GLN A 128 10.06 4.80 -12.29
N LYS A 129 10.87 4.11 -11.49
CA LYS A 129 10.88 2.63 -11.46
C LYS A 129 9.53 2.04 -11.07
N SER A 130 8.83 2.67 -10.13
CA SER A 130 7.51 2.22 -9.68
C SER A 130 6.44 2.42 -10.75
N LEU A 131 6.48 3.54 -11.49
CA LEU A 131 5.59 3.80 -12.61
C LEU A 131 5.77 2.77 -13.72
N LEU A 132 7.01 2.46 -14.10
CA LEU A 132 7.29 1.43 -15.10
C LEU A 132 6.72 0.06 -14.71
N ARG A 133 6.82 -0.31 -13.44
CA ARG A 133 6.22 -1.55 -12.91
C ARG A 133 4.70 -1.56 -12.99
N LEU A 134 4.07 -0.39 -12.88
CA LEU A 134 2.63 -0.21 -13.04
C LEU A 134 2.20 -0.08 -14.51
N GLY A 135 3.13 -0.10 -15.46
CA GLY A 135 2.84 0.13 -16.88
C GLY A 135 2.43 1.57 -17.19
N LEU A 136 2.80 2.53 -16.32
CA LEU A 136 2.49 3.95 -16.47
C LEU A 136 3.68 4.70 -17.05
N SER A 137 3.41 5.63 -17.97
CA SER A 137 4.40 6.49 -18.60
C SER A 137 4.63 7.78 -17.79
N ARG A 138 5.75 8.44 -18.03
CA ARG A 138 6.14 9.66 -17.32
C ARG A 138 5.20 10.84 -17.56
N ASP A 139 4.63 10.94 -18.76
CA ASP A 139 3.68 12.00 -19.15
C ASP A 139 2.34 11.91 -18.40
N GLN A 140 2.00 10.73 -17.87
CA GLN A 140 0.82 10.52 -17.04
C GLN A 140 1.01 11.03 -15.60
N VAL A 141 2.21 11.52 -15.24
CA VAL A 141 2.56 11.85 -13.86
C VAL A 141 3.04 13.29 -13.73
N LYS A 142 2.46 14.00 -12.76
CA LYS A 142 2.90 15.34 -12.35
C LYS A 142 3.32 15.29 -10.91
N LEU A 143 4.58 15.65 -10.62
CA LEU A 143 5.11 15.79 -9.29
C LEU A 143 5.40 17.25 -9.02
N LYS A 144 4.93 17.76 -7.88
CA LYS A 144 5.21 19.11 -7.39
C LYS A 144 5.74 19.05 -5.98
N TRP A 145 6.71 19.85 -5.66
CA TRP A 145 7.15 20.15 -4.31
C TRP A 145 7.63 21.59 -4.25
N ASP A 146 7.46 22.22 -3.11
CA ASP A 146 7.89 23.59 -2.87
C ASP A 146 9.02 23.64 -1.81
N ALA A 147 9.56 24.82 -1.58
CA ALA A 147 10.56 25.08 -0.55
C ALA A 147 10.00 24.93 0.88
N GLY A 148 8.66 24.89 1.03
CA GLY A 148 7.97 24.63 2.30
C GLY A 148 8.11 23.18 2.73
N ARG A 149 7.01 22.49 2.94
CA ARG A 149 7.02 21.08 3.37
C ARG A 149 6.21 20.16 2.46
N GLU A 150 5.40 20.73 1.57
CA GLU A 150 4.47 19.95 0.77
C GLU A 150 5.17 19.26 -0.41
N ALA A 151 4.83 17.99 -0.63
CA ALA A 151 5.07 17.31 -1.88
C ALA A 151 3.79 16.65 -2.36
N GLN A 152 3.48 16.76 -3.65
CA GLN A 152 2.27 16.25 -4.26
C GLN A 152 2.60 15.45 -5.53
N ILE A 153 1.98 14.29 -5.68
CA ILE A 153 1.99 13.53 -6.92
C ILE A 153 0.57 13.41 -7.47
N ARG A 154 0.41 13.62 -8.78
CA ARG A 154 -0.82 13.34 -9.53
C ARG A 154 -0.52 12.34 -10.62
N ILE A 155 -1.35 11.33 -10.77
CA ILE A 155 -1.21 10.24 -11.73
C ILE A 155 -2.52 10.12 -12.51
N LYS A 156 -2.47 10.23 -13.84
CA LYS A 156 -3.61 9.93 -14.71
C LYS A 156 -3.60 8.45 -15.02
N LEU A 157 -4.61 7.72 -14.56
CA LEU A 157 -4.76 6.28 -14.80
C LEU A 157 -5.25 6.00 -16.24
N PRO A 158 -5.06 4.77 -16.75
CA PRO A 158 -5.60 4.35 -18.05
C PRO A 158 -7.12 4.49 -18.17
N SER A 159 -7.84 4.40 -17.04
CA SER A 159 -9.29 4.66 -16.95
C SER A 159 -9.68 6.13 -17.19
N GLY A 160 -8.70 7.04 -17.25
CA GLY A 160 -8.91 8.49 -17.30
C GLY A 160 -9.05 9.15 -15.92
N ARG A 161 -9.24 8.37 -14.86
CA ARG A 161 -9.31 8.89 -13.47
C ARG A 161 -7.97 9.43 -13.02
N VAL A 162 -8.00 10.38 -12.09
CA VAL A 162 -6.79 11.02 -11.55
C VAL A 162 -6.62 10.63 -10.09
N VAL A 163 -5.45 10.11 -9.79
CA VAL A 163 -4.96 9.87 -8.43
C VAL A 163 -4.22 11.10 -7.94
N GLN A 164 -4.47 11.52 -6.71
CA GLN A 164 -3.69 12.57 -6.06
C GLN A 164 -3.26 12.10 -4.66
N LYS A 165 -1.96 12.19 -4.39
CA LYS A 165 -1.40 11.99 -3.05
C LYS A 165 -0.58 13.20 -2.67
N VAL A 166 -0.84 13.70 -1.45
CA VAL A 166 -0.09 14.80 -0.83
C VAL A 166 0.64 14.26 0.39
N SER A 167 1.88 14.67 0.56
CA SER A 167 2.69 14.38 1.75
C SER A 167 3.14 15.69 2.40
N VAL A 168 2.77 15.88 3.65
CA VAL A 168 3.08 17.08 4.46
C VAL A 168 3.58 16.74 5.86
N GLN A 169 3.57 15.46 6.22
CA GLN A 169 3.84 15.00 7.58
C GLN A 169 5.33 14.89 7.91
N GLN A 170 6.20 14.95 6.90
CA GLN A 170 7.62 14.83 7.09
C GLN A 170 8.26 16.19 7.40
N ALA A 171 9.47 16.17 7.96
CA ALA A 171 10.14 17.38 8.45
C ALA A 171 10.47 18.41 7.35
N ASP A 172 10.67 17.96 6.11
CA ASP A 172 11.08 18.79 4.99
C ASP A 172 10.53 18.25 3.65
N ALA A 173 10.60 19.07 2.60
CA ALA A 173 10.14 18.72 1.25
C ALA A 173 10.86 17.48 0.70
N ARG A 174 12.16 17.31 0.93
CA ARG A 174 12.94 16.15 0.49
C ARG A 174 12.37 14.85 1.06
N ARG A 175 12.07 14.84 2.37
CA ARG A 175 11.48 13.66 3.04
C ARG A 175 10.04 13.42 2.60
N ASN A 176 9.28 14.47 2.28
CA ASN A 176 7.94 14.32 1.72
C ASN A 176 7.98 13.73 0.30
N VAL A 177 8.94 14.11 -0.55
CA VAL A 177 9.15 13.45 -1.87
C VAL A 177 9.54 11.98 -1.68
N ALA A 178 10.41 11.68 -0.71
CA ALA A 178 10.79 10.30 -0.40
C ALA A 178 9.59 9.48 0.13
N ALA A 179 8.69 10.08 0.92
CA ALA A 179 7.46 9.44 1.37
C ALA A 179 6.53 9.08 0.20
N LEU A 180 6.37 9.99 -0.77
CA LEU A 180 5.60 9.71 -2.00
C LEU A 180 6.24 8.59 -2.82
N ALA A 181 7.57 8.55 -2.91
CA ALA A 181 8.29 7.48 -3.61
C ALA A 181 8.04 6.11 -2.95
N LEU A 182 8.08 6.03 -1.62
CA LEU A 182 7.80 4.80 -0.86
C LEU A 182 6.35 4.38 -0.99
N TRP A 183 5.42 5.33 -0.89
CA TRP A 183 4.00 5.07 -1.11
C TRP A 183 3.74 4.42 -2.48
N LEU A 184 4.27 5.01 -3.55
CA LEU A 184 4.09 4.48 -4.90
C LEU A 184 4.80 3.14 -5.10
N GLN A 185 5.97 2.95 -4.46
CA GLN A 185 6.69 1.68 -4.49
C GLN A 185 5.89 0.53 -3.88
N VAL A 186 5.18 0.78 -2.78
CA VAL A 186 4.30 -0.22 -2.15
C VAL A 186 3.15 -0.58 -3.09
N ARG A 187 2.51 0.40 -3.75
CA ARG A 187 1.46 0.15 -4.74
C ARG A 187 1.97 -0.70 -5.90
N ALA A 188 3.14 -0.37 -6.44
CA ALA A 188 3.76 -1.13 -7.53
C ALA A 188 4.07 -2.58 -7.11
N LYS A 189 4.60 -2.80 -5.90
CA LYS A 189 4.84 -4.14 -5.37
C LYS A 189 3.54 -4.94 -5.23
N ASN A 190 2.47 -4.34 -4.73
CA ASN A 190 1.19 -5.02 -4.55
C ASN A 190 0.55 -5.39 -5.89
N TYR A 191 0.69 -4.54 -6.90
CA TYR A 191 0.29 -4.83 -8.27
C TYR A 191 1.09 -6.01 -8.85
N GLU A 192 2.42 -5.99 -8.73
CA GLU A 192 3.28 -7.09 -9.18
C GLU A 192 3.00 -8.42 -8.47
N ARG A 193 2.61 -8.38 -7.20
CA ARG A 193 2.22 -9.58 -6.43
C ARG A 193 0.85 -10.10 -6.81
N GLY A 194 0.09 -9.38 -7.64
CA GLY A 194 -1.28 -9.74 -8.04
C GLY A 194 -2.30 -9.67 -6.88
N ILE A 195 -2.02 -8.89 -5.83
CA ILE A 195 -2.94 -8.68 -4.71
C ILE A 195 -4.03 -7.69 -5.12
N GLU A 196 -3.68 -6.71 -5.94
CA GLU A 196 -4.61 -5.76 -6.54
C GLU A 196 -4.20 -5.52 -7.98
N ILE A 197 -4.98 -6.04 -8.92
CA ILE A 197 -4.70 -5.98 -10.36
C ILE A 197 -5.46 -4.87 -11.08
N GLU A 198 -6.45 -4.27 -10.42
CA GLU A 198 -7.19 -3.13 -10.95
C GLU A 198 -6.60 -1.82 -10.44
N MET A 199 -6.10 -0.98 -11.36
CA MET A 199 -5.45 0.29 -11.01
C MET A 199 -6.35 1.21 -10.19
N ASP A 200 -7.63 1.29 -10.52
CA ASP A 200 -8.58 2.15 -9.81
C ASP A 200 -8.77 1.69 -8.34
N ARG A 201 -8.77 0.38 -8.09
CA ARG A 201 -8.82 -0.16 -6.73
C ARG A 201 -7.49 0.01 -5.98
N LEU A 202 -6.37 -0.18 -6.68
CA LEU A 202 -5.03 0.01 -6.11
C LEU A 202 -4.86 1.43 -5.53
N PHE A 203 -5.50 2.42 -6.15
CA PHE A 203 -5.42 3.82 -5.77
C PHE A 203 -6.74 4.38 -5.20
N ALA A 204 -7.72 3.55 -4.85
CA ALA A 204 -9.08 3.97 -4.53
C ALA A 204 -9.16 5.10 -3.48
N ALA A 205 -8.34 5.02 -2.42
CA ALA A 205 -8.30 6.04 -1.36
C ALA A 205 -7.80 7.42 -1.82
N ASN A 206 -7.14 7.49 -2.97
CA ASN A 206 -6.48 8.69 -3.47
C ASN A 206 -7.04 9.18 -4.82
N LEU A 207 -8.14 8.58 -5.28
CA LEU A 207 -8.82 9.01 -6.50
C LEU A 207 -9.53 10.35 -6.27
N LEU A 208 -9.29 11.29 -7.17
CA LEU A 208 -10.09 12.51 -7.20
C LEU A 208 -11.51 12.19 -7.67
N PRO A 209 -12.53 12.93 -7.18
CA PRO A 209 -13.86 12.88 -7.74
C PRO A 209 -13.80 13.12 -9.26
N ALA A 210 -14.60 12.40 -10.02
CA ALA A 210 -14.76 12.71 -11.44
C ALA A 210 -15.17 14.19 -11.53
N SER A 211 -14.34 15.01 -12.17
CA SER A 211 -14.74 16.39 -12.47
C SER A 211 -16.02 16.30 -13.27
N LYS A 212 -17.08 16.93 -12.78
CA LYS A 212 -18.27 17.13 -13.61
C LYS A 212 -17.78 17.86 -14.87
N ALA A 213 -17.85 17.15 -15.99
CA ALA A 213 -17.58 17.67 -17.30
C ALA A 213 -18.57 18.78 -17.63
#